data_ddc26ea8f41cbb7cf261aa53ff2bc9ec
#
_entry.id   ddc26ea8f41cbb7cf261aa53ff2bc9ec
#
_cell.length_a   1.000
_cell.length_b   1.000
_cell.length_c   1.000
_cell.angle_alpha   90.00
_cell.angle_beta   90.00
_cell.angle_gamma   90.00
#
_symmetry.space_group_name_H-M   'P 1'
#
loop_
_entity.id
_entity.type
_entity.pdbx_description
1 polymer ?
#
loop_
_entity_poly.entity_id
_entity_poly.type
_entity_poly.pdbx_seq_one_letter_code
_entity_poly.pdbx_strand_id
1 'polypeptide(L)'
;MTQEELHNILNIDESFRIERTTSTGNMDKFQEAICAFANDLPGSRKKGYLLIGVLDDGKISGITVDDALMKKISGIRSDGNILPLPMMTTEKVSTPEGDVLVVEVTPSFDTPVRYRGRTFIRIGPRRDIATPQEERILSERCASSLPTFDTRPCREAKMKDLDIDVIMQEYLPRAVDSSVLENDHRPLEEQLASLHLWNLQWDCPTYAALIMFGKNTKYFLPGAYIQYVRFKGETNAGAILNERRFEGCLYKILPLLDNFIRDGIVTRRPISISVLREKDVVNYPFKALHELCMNACMHRDYQSNMPTRIYQYDRHIEIMNPGGLYGQARPENFPLVNDYRNSVIAEMMRTFNYVNMFNHGVTEVQDALRENENPPAKFNVDLITAFSAIIEDDAKSYEESVYDTSLVASAHQLATSASNHIKDLIISINKTECSKEELQLATKLATKSRQYFDKVCLKPAIQLGLLQMKYANAPNHPNQKYSLTHLGKAVKSVLIKNV
;
A
#
# COMPACT_ATOMS: atom_id res chain seq x y z
N MET A 1 -13.41 -39.95 -5.21
CA MET A 1 -14.47 -38.91 -5.45
C MET A 1 -15.82 -39.59 -5.66
N THR A 2 -16.85 -39.16 -4.96
CA THR A 2 -18.21 -39.70 -5.17
C THR A 2 -18.87 -39.02 -6.37
N GLN A 3 -19.96 -39.62 -6.90
CA GLN A 3 -20.74 -38.99 -7.98
C GLN A 3 -21.35 -37.64 -7.54
N GLU A 4 -21.72 -37.51 -6.28
CA GLU A 4 -22.26 -36.27 -5.70
C GLU A 4 -21.19 -35.17 -5.63
N GLU A 5 -19.95 -35.51 -5.23
CA GLU A 5 -18.80 -34.59 -5.24
C GLU A 5 -18.46 -34.13 -6.67
N LEU A 6 -18.51 -35.06 -7.65
CA LEU A 6 -18.30 -34.68 -9.05
C LEU A 6 -19.39 -33.74 -9.53
N HIS A 7 -20.68 -34.03 -9.22
CA HIS A 7 -21.79 -33.17 -9.61
C HIS A 7 -21.65 -31.74 -9.04
N ASN A 8 -21.20 -31.60 -7.80
CA ASN A 8 -20.94 -30.30 -7.19
C ASN A 8 -19.82 -29.54 -7.94
N ILE A 9 -18.75 -30.22 -8.38
CA ILE A 9 -17.66 -29.61 -9.15
C ILE A 9 -18.12 -29.23 -10.57
N LEU A 10 -18.97 -30.04 -11.21
CA LEU A 10 -19.51 -29.76 -12.54
C LEU A 10 -20.42 -28.52 -12.57
N ASN A 11 -21.03 -28.15 -11.45
CA ASN A 11 -21.89 -26.96 -11.33
C ASN A 11 -21.10 -25.66 -11.06
N ILE A 12 -19.78 -25.73 -10.84
CA ILE A 12 -18.94 -24.56 -10.64
C ILE A 12 -18.35 -24.17 -12.00
N ASP A 13 -18.46 -22.92 -12.41
CA ASP A 13 -17.84 -22.41 -13.64
C ASP A 13 -16.32 -22.63 -13.68
N GLU A 14 -15.75 -22.68 -14.88
CA GLU A 14 -14.30 -22.72 -15.04
C GLU A 14 -13.64 -21.55 -14.31
N SER A 15 -12.63 -21.87 -13.54
CA SER A 15 -11.96 -20.93 -12.64
C SER A 15 -10.46 -21.23 -12.57
N PHE A 16 -9.77 -20.55 -11.71
CA PHE A 16 -8.36 -20.87 -11.41
C PHE A 16 -8.16 -22.30 -10.84
N ARG A 17 -9.23 -23.00 -10.51
CA ARG A 17 -9.19 -24.34 -9.89
C ARG A 17 -9.79 -25.46 -10.76
N ILE A 18 -10.52 -25.13 -11.81
CA ILE A 18 -11.25 -26.11 -12.63
C ILE A 18 -10.90 -25.91 -14.09
N GLU A 19 -10.47 -26.97 -14.74
CA GLU A 19 -10.26 -27.06 -16.19
C GLU A 19 -11.04 -28.25 -16.74
N ARG A 20 -11.81 -28.04 -17.80
CA ARG A 20 -12.61 -29.07 -18.48
C ARG A 20 -12.03 -29.35 -19.85
N THR A 21 -12.16 -30.59 -20.31
CA THR A 21 -11.75 -30.95 -21.66
C THR A 21 -12.40 -32.24 -22.11
N THR A 22 -12.76 -32.31 -23.37
CA THR A 22 -13.18 -33.56 -24.04
C THR A 22 -12.02 -34.32 -24.68
N SER A 23 -10.86 -33.66 -24.80
CA SER A 23 -9.65 -34.27 -25.40
C SER A 23 -9.04 -35.29 -24.46
N THR A 24 -8.70 -36.48 -24.98
CA THR A 24 -7.97 -37.53 -24.25
C THR A 24 -6.49 -37.62 -24.63
N GLY A 25 -6.05 -36.81 -25.62
CA GLY A 25 -4.71 -36.90 -26.23
C GLY A 25 -3.79 -35.71 -26.01
N ASN A 26 -4.28 -34.56 -25.55
CA ASN A 26 -3.50 -33.33 -25.46
C ASN A 26 -2.65 -33.27 -24.17
N MET A 27 -1.56 -34.09 -24.15
CA MET A 27 -0.73 -34.25 -22.95
C MET A 27 -0.06 -32.97 -22.49
N ASP A 28 0.40 -32.12 -23.44
CA ASP A 28 1.06 -30.88 -23.06
C ASP A 28 0.10 -29.94 -22.31
N LYS A 29 -1.14 -29.78 -22.79
CA LYS A 29 -2.16 -29.00 -22.07
C LYS A 29 -2.50 -29.55 -20.70
N PHE A 30 -2.50 -30.88 -20.53
CA PHE A 30 -2.76 -31.50 -19.23
C PHE A 30 -1.63 -31.22 -18.26
N GLN A 31 -0.37 -31.39 -18.70
CA GLN A 31 0.81 -31.13 -17.88
C GLN A 31 0.94 -29.66 -17.50
N GLU A 32 0.62 -28.74 -18.42
CA GLU A 32 0.56 -27.30 -18.14
C GLU A 32 -0.53 -26.97 -17.11
N ALA A 33 -1.73 -27.56 -17.22
CA ALA A 33 -2.81 -27.35 -16.26
C ALA A 33 -2.43 -27.90 -14.86
N ILE A 34 -1.89 -29.09 -14.81
CA ILE A 34 -1.41 -29.72 -13.56
C ILE A 34 -0.32 -28.86 -12.91
N CYS A 35 0.65 -28.39 -13.70
CA CYS A 35 1.69 -27.46 -13.24
C CYS A 35 1.08 -26.18 -12.65
N ALA A 36 0.11 -25.57 -13.34
CA ALA A 36 -0.55 -24.35 -12.93
C ALA A 36 -1.38 -24.52 -11.65
N PHE A 37 -2.08 -25.66 -11.49
CA PHE A 37 -2.79 -25.98 -10.26
C PHE A 37 -1.84 -26.22 -9.09
N ALA A 38 -0.70 -26.90 -9.34
CA ALA A 38 0.30 -27.13 -8.31
C ALA A 38 0.95 -25.81 -7.81
N ASN A 39 1.06 -24.80 -8.68
CA ASN A 39 1.57 -23.48 -8.32
C ASN A 39 0.59 -22.63 -7.51
N ASP A 40 -0.74 -22.80 -7.71
CA ASP A 40 -1.78 -22.06 -6.99
C ASP A 40 -1.42 -20.58 -6.78
N LEU A 41 -1.19 -19.83 -7.87
CA LEU A 41 -0.75 -18.42 -7.79
C LEU A 41 -1.62 -17.57 -6.86
N PRO A 42 -2.97 -17.70 -6.83
CA PRO A 42 -3.80 -16.98 -5.87
C PRO A 42 -3.51 -17.36 -4.40
N GLY A 43 -2.86 -18.50 -4.15
CA GLY A 43 -2.56 -18.97 -2.80
C GLY A 43 -3.79 -19.47 -2.03
N SER A 44 -4.77 -19.99 -2.76
CA SER A 44 -6.04 -20.47 -2.22
C SER A 44 -5.91 -21.69 -1.32
N ARG A 45 -4.81 -22.46 -1.48
CA ARG A 45 -4.56 -23.78 -0.86
C ARG A 45 -5.64 -24.82 -1.13
N LYS A 46 -6.52 -24.56 -2.09
CA LYS A 46 -7.60 -25.46 -2.50
C LYS A 46 -7.13 -26.31 -3.67
N LYS A 47 -7.56 -27.56 -3.70
CA LYS A 47 -7.24 -28.50 -4.78
C LYS A 47 -7.73 -27.97 -6.14
N GLY A 48 -6.93 -28.19 -7.19
CA GLY A 48 -7.30 -27.99 -8.58
C GLY A 48 -7.83 -29.27 -9.21
N TYR A 49 -8.70 -29.15 -10.20
CA TYR A 49 -9.34 -30.28 -10.87
C TYR A 49 -9.22 -30.13 -12.39
N LEU A 50 -8.59 -31.13 -13.02
CA LEU A 50 -8.67 -31.32 -14.46
C LEU A 50 -9.68 -32.43 -14.75
N LEU A 51 -10.77 -32.08 -15.42
CA LEU A 51 -11.89 -32.96 -15.73
C LEU A 51 -11.83 -33.35 -17.22
N ILE A 52 -11.43 -34.60 -17.50
CA ILE A 52 -11.35 -35.14 -18.86
C ILE A 52 -12.61 -35.93 -19.16
N GLY A 53 -13.28 -35.58 -20.25
CA GLY A 53 -14.59 -36.11 -20.63
C GLY A 53 -15.74 -35.17 -20.29
N VAL A 54 -15.44 -33.88 -20.06
CA VAL A 54 -16.43 -32.84 -19.73
C VAL A 54 -16.36 -31.71 -20.76
N LEU A 55 -17.51 -31.24 -21.22
CA LEU A 55 -17.66 -30.07 -22.07
C LEU A 55 -17.52 -28.77 -21.26
N ASP A 56 -17.27 -27.65 -21.91
CA ASP A 56 -17.13 -26.34 -21.26
C ASP A 56 -18.41 -25.91 -20.50
N ASP A 57 -19.58 -26.37 -20.96
CA ASP A 57 -20.88 -26.16 -20.30
C ASP A 57 -21.15 -27.08 -19.08
N GLY A 58 -20.16 -27.92 -18.72
CA GLY A 58 -20.27 -28.86 -17.59
C GLY A 58 -20.94 -30.19 -17.91
N LYS A 59 -21.40 -30.41 -19.14
CA LYS A 59 -22.01 -31.69 -19.53
C LYS A 59 -20.97 -32.78 -19.79
N ILE A 60 -21.30 -34.00 -19.47
CA ILE A 60 -20.43 -35.15 -19.70
C ILE A 60 -20.45 -35.51 -21.19
N SER A 61 -19.29 -35.70 -21.80
CA SER A 61 -19.13 -35.90 -23.25
C SER A 61 -19.33 -37.36 -23.71
N GLY A 62 -19.53 -38.28 -22.78
CA GLY A 62 -19.76 -39.70 -23.10
C GLY A 62 -18.50 -40.46 -23.50
N ILE A 63 -17.31 -40.02 -23.08
CA ILE A 63 -16.09 -40.81 -23.32
C ILE A 63 -16.06 -42.07 -22.47
N THR A 64 -15.28 -43.07 -22.93
CA THR A 64 -14.95 -44.25 -22.14
C THR A 64 -13.52 -44.12 -21.63
N VAL A 65 -13.33 -44.22 -20.33
CA VAL A 65 -11.99 -44.17 -19.68
C VAL A 65 -11.49 -45.61 -19.51
N ASP A 66 -10.50 -45.99 -20.30
CA ASP A 66 -9.81 -47.28 -20.23
C ASP A 66 -8.55 -47.25 -19.35
N ASP A 67 -8.03 -48.41 -19.08
CA ASP A 67 -6.77 -48.60 -18.31
C ASP A 67 -5.56 -47.88 -18.96
N ALA A 68 -5.53 -47.81 -20.29
CA ALA A 68 -4.43 -47.19 -21.02
C ALA A 68 -4.42 -45.66 -20.79
N LEU A 69 -5.59 -45.03 -20.85
CA LEU A 69 -5.75 -43.59 -20.54
C LEU A 69 -5.42 -43.32 -19.08
N MET A 70 -5.93 -44.13 -18.15
CA MET A 70 -5.61 -44.02 -16.71
C MET A 70 -4.10 -44.06 -16.44
N LYS A 71 -3.39 -45.06 -17.00
CA LYS A 71 -1.93 -45.21 -16.85
C LYS A 71 -1.19 -44.04 -17.48
N LYS A 72 -1.62 -43.58 -18.65
CA LYS A 72 -1.03 -42.43 -19.35
C LYS A 72 -1.12 -41.15 -18.54
N ILE A 73 -2.30 -40.83 -17.97
CA ILE A 73 -2.53 -39.63 -17.19
C ILE A 73 -1.83 -39.72 -15.81
N SER A 74 -1.92 -40.87 -15.15
CA SER A 74 -1.22 -41.08 -13.86
C SER A 74 0.30 -40.99 -14.01
N GLY A 75 0.85 -41.40 -15.17
CA GLY A 75 2.28 -41.35 -15.50
C GLY A 75 2.84 -39.91 -15.54
N ILE A 76 1.99 -38.91 -15.75
CA ILE A 76 2.40 -37.47 -15.73
C ILE A 76 3.13 -37.14 -14.42
N ARG A 77 2.69 -37.71 -13.30
CA ARG A 77 3.31 -37.44 -11.99
C ARG A 77 4.83 -37.79 -11.98
N SER A 78 5.26 -38.78 -12.72
CA SER A 78 6.62 -39.32 -12.62
C SER A 78 7.40 -39.36 -13.93
N ASP A 79 6.89 -38.71 -14.99
CA ASP A 79 7.56 -38.68 -16.31
C ASP A 79 8.76 -37.72 -16.37
N GLY A 80 8.99 -36.94 -15.30
CA GLY A 80 10.12 -36.02 -15.16
C GLY A 80 9.92 -34.67 -15.87
N ASN A 81 8.80 -34.47 -16.53
CA ASN A 81 8.52 -33.22 -17.22
C ASN A 81 8.06 -32.08 -16.27
N ILE A 82 7.43 -32.45 -15.13
CA ILE A 82 6.97 -31.50 -14.10
C ILE A 82 7.85 -31.66 -12.86
N LEU A 83 8.55 -30.60 -12.48
CA LEU A 83 9.45 -30.56 -11.32
C LEU A 83 9.25 -29.29 -10.50
N PRO A 84 9.25 -29.38 -9.15
CA PRO A 84 9.14 -30.59 -8.32
C PRO A 84 7.93 -31.45 -8.69
N LEU A 85 7.97 -32.72 -8.33
CA LEU A 85 6.90 -33.66 -8.68
C LEU A 85 5.56 -33.21 -8.12
N PRO A 86 4.49 -33.13 -8.93
CA PRO A 86 3.19 -32.67 -8.46
C PRO A 86 2.54 -33.71 -7.54
N MET A 87 1.87 -33.23 -6.50
CA MET A 87 1.01 -34.05 -5.65
C MET A 87 -0.36 -34.15 -6.32
N MET A 88 -0.61 -35.26 -7.00
CA MET A 88 -1.84 -35.47 -7.76
C MET A 88 -2.37 -36.91 -7.59
N THR A 89 -3.69 -37.04 -7.73
CA THR A 89 -4.41 -38.31 -7.83
C THR A 89 -5.25 -38.33 -9.09
N THR A 90 -5.45 -39.53 -9.65
CA THR A 90 -6.30 -39.74 -10.82
C THR A 90 -7.37 -40.76 -10.47
N GLU A 91 -8.61 -40.46 -10.80
CA GLU A 91 -9.76 -41.31 -10.49
C GLU A 91 -10.75 -41.28 -11.62
N LYS A 92 -11.30 -42.46 -11.97
CA LYS A 92 -12.38 -42.63 -12.90
C LYS A 92 -13.72 -42.57 -12.15
N VAL A 93 -14.60 -41.70 -12.57
CA VAL A 93 -16.00 -41.65 -12.09
C VAL A 93 -16.92 -41.99 -13.24
N SER A 94 -17.66 -43.12 -13.10
CA SER A 94 -18.63 -43.54 -14.11
C SER A 94 -20.01 -42.99 -13.76
N THR A 95 -20.63 -42.36 -14.75
CA THR A 95 -21.99 -41.82 -14.66
C THR A 95 -22.88 -42.42 -15.74
N PRO A 96 -24.22 -42.26 -15.68
CA PRO A 96 -25.13 -42.72 -16.73
C PRO A 96 -24.83 -42.08 -18.10
N GLU A 97 -24.26 -40.89 -18.15
CA GLU A 97 -23.96 -40.14 -19.38
C GLU A 97 -22.56 -40.49 -19.95
N GLY A 98 -21.74 -41.21 -19.20
CA GLY A 98 -20.38 -41.60 -19.60
C GLY A 98 -19.36 -41.52 -18.46
N ASP A 99 -18.10 -41.80 -18.79
CA ASP A 99 -17.01 -41.76 -17.82
C ASP A 99 -16.39 -40.34 -17.77
N VAL A 100 -15.97 -39.92 -16.57
CA VAL A 100 -15.13 -38.73 -16.36
C VAL A 100 -13.85 -39.17 -15.68
N LEU A 101 -12.71 -38.80 -16.27
CA LEU A 101 -11.42 -38.96 -15.61
C LEU A 101 -11.07 -37.68 -14.86
N VAL A 102 -11.06 -37.75 -13.55
CA VAL A 102 -10.75 -36.64 -12.66
C VAL A 102 -9.28 -36.71 -12.27
N VAL A 103 -8.56 -35.62 -12.52
CA VAL A 103 -7.20 -35.40 -12.00
C VAL A 103 -7.30 -34.34 -10.91
N GLU A 104 -7.13 -34.75 -9.68
CA GLU A 104 -7.06 -33.86 -8.53
C GLU A 104 -5.62 -33.50 -8.25
N VAL A 105 -5.32 -32.19 -8.17
CA VAL A 105 -3.98 -31.67 -7.91
C VAL A 105 -3.99 -30.88 -6.62
N THR A 106 -3.15 -31.28 -5.69
CA THR A 106 -2.94 -30.52 -4.45
C THR A 106 -1.86 -29.46 -4.71
N PRO A 107 -2.09 -28.18 -4.27
CA PRO A 107 -1.06 -27.16 -4.34
C PRO A 107 0.26 -27.62 -3.70
N SER A 108 1.36 -27.35 -4.41
CA SER A 108 2.70 -27.72 -3.93
C SER A 108 3.17 -26.76 -2.85
N PHE A 109 3.87 -27.31 -1.85
CA PHE A 109 4.66 -26.49 -0.91
C PHE A 109 5.98 -26.03 -1.55
N ASP A 110 6.52 -26.81 -2.49
CA ASP A 110 7.80 -26.53 -3.16
C ASP A 110 7.55 -25.80 -4.49
N THR A 111 7.09 -24.56 -4.41
CA THR A 111 6.90 -23.69 -5.57
C THR A 111 8.17 -22.88 -5.89
N PRO A 112 8.43 -22.50 -7.15
CA PRO A 112 7.61 -22.74 -8.33
C PRO A 112 7.79 -24.14 -8.92
N VAL A 113 6.66 -24.78 -9.20
CA VAL A 113 6.61 -26.02 -10.00
C VAL A 113 6.75 -25.65 -11.47
N ARG A 114 7.58 -26.39 -12.21
CA ARG A 114 7.86 -26.10 -13.62
C ARG A 114 7.55 -27.29 -14.51
N TYR A 115 6.90 -27.02 -15.63
CA TYR A 115 6.75 -27.96 -16.72
C TYR A 115 7.77 -27.63 -17.82
N ARG A 116 8.67 -28.54 -18.13
CA ARG A 116 9.78 -28.35 -19.08
C ARG A 116 10.53 -27.03 -18.87
N GLY A 117 10.82 -26.69 -17.62
CA GLY A 117 11.56 -25.50 -17.23
C GLY A 117 10.74 -24.21 -17.22
N ARG A 118 9.43 -24.23 -17.56
CA ARG A 118 8.54 -23.06 -17.54
C ARG A 118 7.54 -23.18 -16.41
N THR A 119 7.33 -22.10 -15.70
CA THR A 119 6.32 -22.00 -14.63
C THR A 119 4.97 -21.62 -15.21
N PHE A 120 4.01 -22.53 -15.15
CA PHE A 120 2.64 -22.24 -15.56
C PHE A 120 1.80 -21.85 -14.36
N ILE A 121 0.91 -20.88 -14.56
CA ILE A 121 -0.03 -20.32 -13.57
C ILE A 121 -1.43 -20.19 -14.17
N ARG A 122 -2.42 -19.92 -13.32
CA ARG A 122 -3.79 -19.58 -13.77
C ARG A 122 -4.17 -18.19 -13.27
N ILE A 123 -4.73 -17.41 -14.21
CA ILE A 123 -5.35 -16.10 -13.97
C ILE A 123 -6.83 -16.26 -14.31
N GLY A 124 -7.66 -16.50 -13.28
CA GLY A 124 -9.04 -16.93 -13.48
C GLY A 124 -9.10 -18.26 -14.26
N PRO A 125 -9.94 -18.39 -15.30
CA PRO A 125 -10.02 -19.61 -16.10
C PRO A 125 -8.85 -19.78 -17.08
N ARG A 126 -8.04 -18.73 -17.30
CA ARG A 126 -6.95 -18.75 -18.28
C ARG A 126 -5.64 -19.25 -17.68
N ARG A 127 -4.97 -20.13 -18.42
CA ARG A 127 -3.60 -20.57 -18.15
C ARG A 127 -2.60 -19.64 -18.83
N ASP A 128 -1.51 -19.28 -18.13
CA ASP A 128 -0.43 -18.44 -18.66
C ASP A 128 0.93 -18.88 -18.11
N ILE A 129 2.00 -18.30 -18.66
CA ILE A 129 3.37 -18.51 -18.16
C ILE A 129 3.65 -17.40 -17.14
N ALA A 130 4.16 -17.78 -15.98
CA ALA A 130 4.51 -16.85 -14.92
C ALA A 130 5.58 -15.85 -15.36
N THR A 131 5.38 -14.58 -15.04
CA THR A 131 6.41 -13.56 -15.13
C THR A 131 7.50 -13.79 -14.08
N PRO A 132 8.71 -13.20 -14.24
CA PRO A 132 9.75 -13.30 -13.20
C PRO A 132 9.31 -12.83 -11.82
N GLN A 133 8.39 -11.87 -11.74
CA GLN A 133 7.82 -11.40 -10.47
C GLN A 133 6.89 -12.43 -9.83
N GLU A 134 6.04 -13.08 -10.63
CA GLU A 134 5.15 -14.16 -10.16
C GLU A 134 5.93 -15.41 -9.74
N GLU A 135 6.98 -15.79 -10.48
CA GLU A 135 7.89 -16.87 -10.06
C GLU A 135 8.55 -16.56 -8.72
N ARG A 136 8.93 -15.32 -8.49
CA ARG A 136 9.51 -14.89 -7.22
C ARG A 136 8.49 -15.00 -6.08
N ILE A 137 7.24 -14.60 -6.29
CA ILE A 137 6.15 -14.75 -5.31
C ILE A 137 5.94 -16.22 -4.96
N LEU A 138 5.96 -17.10 -5.96
CA LEU A 138 5.86 -18.55 -5.74
C LEU A 138 7.06 -19.09 -4.95
N SER A 139 8.28 -18.62 -5.24
CA SER A 139 9.49 -18.97 -4.50
C SER A 139 9.46 -18.49 -3.04
N GLU A 140 8.92 -17.30 -2.79
CA GLU A 140 8.75 -16.76 -1.44
C GLU A 140 7.74 -17.59 -0.63
N ARG A 141 6.73 -18.15 -1.26
CA ARG A 141 5.75 -19.05 -0.60
C ARG A 141 6.34 -20.42 -0.22
N CYS A 142 7.28 -20.92 -1.01
CA CYS A 142 8.07 -22.11 -0.64
C CYS A 142 8.86 -21.86 0.64
N ALA A 143 9.16 -20.61 0.93
CA ALA A 143 10.08 -20.17 1.95
C ALA A 143 9.58 -20.23 3.40
N SER A 144 8.46 -20.85 3.72
CA SER A 144 8.15 -21.17 5.13
C SER A 144 9.13 -22.19 5.75
N SER A 145 9.95 -22.83 4.92
CA SER A 145 11.07 -23.69 5.31
C SER A 145 12.44 -23.18 4.84
N LEU A 146 12.48 -22.12 4.00
CA LEU A 146 13.72 -21.50 3.56
C LEU A 146 14.00 -20.23 4.38
N PRO A 147 15.28 -19.89 4.64
CA PRO A 147 15.66 -18.67 5.34
C PRO A 147 15.06 -17.44 4.63
N THR A 148 14.47 -16.53 5.39
CA THR A 148 13.99 -15.24 4.86
C THR A 148 15.12 -14.50 4.13
N PHE A 149 14.79 -13.57 3.22
CA PHE A 149 15.83 -12.90 2.43
C PHE A 149 16.90 -12.25 3.32
N ASP A 150 16.49 -11.64 4.39
CA ASP A 150 17.37 -10.91 5.31
C ASP A 150 18.38 -11.83 6.02
N THR A 151 18.08 -13.11 6.23
CA THR A 151 19.01 -14.09 6.82
C THR A 151 20.01 -14.68 5.81
N ARG A 152 19.86 -14.42 4.52
CA ARG A 152 20.75 -14.96 3.49
C ARG A 152 22.13 -14.29 3.55
N PRO A 153 23.22 -15.05 3.27
CA PRO A 153 24.58 -14.50 3.23
C PRO A 153 24.79 -13.58 2.02
N CYS A 154 25.39 -12.43 2.24
CA CYS A 154 25.89 -11.56 1.17
C CYS A 154 27.39 -11.82 0.95
N ARG A 155 27.71 -12.72 0.02
CA ARG A 155 29.09 -13.20 -0.19
C ARG A 155 30.07 -12.13 -0.67
N GLU A 156 29.57 -11.03 -1.22
CA GLU A 156 30.37 -9.90 -1.70
C GLU A 156 30.80 -8.98 -0.56
N ALA A 157 30.08 -9.02 0.58
CA ALA A 157 30.35 -8.19 1.73
C ALA A 157 31.31 -8.85 2.73
N LYS A 158 31.98 -7.99 3.50
CA LYS A 158 32.95 -8.37 4.52
C LYS A 158 32.66 -7.60 5.83
N MET A 159 33.32 -7.99 6.93
CA MET A 159 33.19 -7.33 8.23
C MET A 159 33.43 -5.81 8.17
N LYS A 160 34.37 -5.36 7.35
CA LYS A 160 34.68 -3.93 7.14
C LYS A 160 33.50 -3.11 6.58
N ASP A 161 32.55 -3.77 5.93
CA ASP A 161 31.37 -3.14 5.31
C ASP A 161 30.25 -2.87 6.34
N LEU A 162 30.40 -3.43 7.56
CA LEU A 162 29.52 -3.19 8.70
C LEU A 162 30.08 -2.08 9.60
N ASP A 163 29.19 -1.35 10.25
CA ASP A 163 29.49 -0.38 11.31
C ASP A 163 29.61 -1.14 12.64
N ILE A 164 30.81 -1.70 12.88
CA ILE A 164 31.09 -2.56 14.03
C ILE A 164 30.96 -1.82 15.34
N ASP A 165 31.32 -0.53 15.38
CA ASP A 165 31.21 0.26 16.59
C ASP A 165 29.76 0.39 17.04
N VAL A 166 28.84 0.61 16.11
CA VAL A 166 27.40 0.64 16.39
C VAL A 166 26.90 -0.72 16.85
N ILE A 167 27.34 -1.81 16.22
CA ILE A 167 26.94 -3.16 16.62
C ILE A 167 27.39 -3.44 18.05
N MET A 168 28.66 -3.16 18.37
CA MET A 168 29.24 -3.47 19.68
C MET A 168 28.70 -2.58 20.80
N GLN A 169 28.53 -1.28 20.52
CA GLN A 169 28.19 -0.30 21.56
C GLN A 169 26.68 -0.10 21.72
N GLU A 170 25.91 -0.29 20.67
CA GLU A 170 24.49 0.05 20.68
C GLU A 170 23.58 -1.17 20.55
N TYR A 171 23.92 -2.15 19.67
CA TYR A 171 23.02 -3.27 19.40
C TYR A 171 23.24 -4.42 20.37
N LEU A 172 24.45 -4.97 20.49
CA LEU A 172 24.72 -6.13 21.34
C LEU A 172 24.27 -5.91 22.81
N PRO A 173 24.52 -4.74 23.45
CA PRO A 173 24.08 -4.51 24.82
C PRO A 173 22.54 -4.48 25.00
N ARG A 174 21.78 -4.29 23.90
CA ARG A 174 20.31 -4.34 23.92
C ARG A 174 19.76 -5.69 23.51
N ALA A 175 20.48 -6.42 22.64
CA ALA A 175 20.04 -7.67 22.06
C ALA A 175 20.36 -8.88 22.94
N VAL A 176 21.40 -8.79 23.77
CA VAL A 176 21.93 -9.89 24.59
C VAL A 176 21.93 -9.45 26.05
N ASP A 177 21.57 -10.36 26.94
CA ASP A 177 21.64 -10.10 28.38
C ASP A 177 23.10 -9.76 28.79
N SER A 178 23.25 -8.77 29.67
CA SER A 178 24.57 -8.28 30.09
C SER A 178 25.44 -9.39 30.70
N SER A 179 24.84 -10.29 31.48
CA SER A 179 25.56 -11.44 32.09
C SER A 179 26.09 -12.42 31.06
N VAL A 180 25.38 -12.60 29.93
CA VAL A 180 25.81 -13.43 28.82
C VAL A 180 26.90 -12.73 28.04
N LEU A 181 26.72 -11.44 27.75
CA LEU A 181 27.66 -10.66 26.94
C LEU A 181 29.02 -10.51 27.62
N GLU A 182 29.06 -10.30 28.94
CA GLU A 182 30.31 -10.19 29.73
C GLU A 182 31.10 -11.51 29.76
N ASN A 183 30.45 -12.64 29.66
CA ASN A 183 31.04 -13.98 29.70
C ASN A 183 31.22 -14.59 28.30
N ASP A 184 30.84 -13.90 27.24
CA ASP A 184 30.95 -14.42 25.87
C ASP A 184 32.33 -14.10 25.29
N HIS A 185 33.20 -15.08 25.32
CA HIS A 185 34.57 -14.97 24.77
C HIS A 185 34.70 -15.50 23.34
N ARG A 186 33.57 -15.79 22.67
CA ARG A 186 33.57 -16.23 21.29
C ARG A 186 34.05 -15.12 20.36
N PRO A 187 34.63 -15.45 19.20
CA PRO A 187 34.89 -14.48 18.14
C PRO A 187 33.64 -13.70 17.77
N LEU A 188 33.81 -12.45 17.34
CA LEU A 188 32.67 -11.59 16.98
C LEU A 188 31.77 -12.21 15.92
N GLU A 189 32.34 -12.90 14.95
CA GLU A 189 31.63 -13.62 13.89
C GLU A 189 30.64 -14.64 14.45
N GLU A 190 31.03 -15.37 15.49
CA GLU A 190 30.17 -16.36 16.14
C GLU A 190 29.06 -15.69 16.97
N GLN A 191 29.38 -14.58 17.66
CA GLN A 191 28.39 -13.78 18.37
C GLN A 191 27.33 -13.26 17.40
N LEU A 192 27.77 -12.68 16.27
CA LEU A 192 26.89 -12.16 15.23
C LEU A 192 26.10 -13.27 14.53
N ALA A 193 26.68 -14.46 14.36
CA ALA A 193 25.99 -15.61 13.77
C ALA A 193 24.82 -16.09 14.67
N SER A 194 25.00 -16.03 15.99
CA SER A 194 23.92 -16.36 16.96
C SER A 194 22.70 -15.42 16.81
N LEU A 195 22.90 -14.23 16.30
CA LEU A 195 21.88 -13.20 16.04
C LEU A 195 21.45 -13.14 14.56
N HIS A 196 21.83 -14.13 13.76
CA HIS A 196 21.58 -14.19 12.32
C HIS A 196 22.18 -13.02 11.52
N LEU A 197 23.22 -12.36 12.02
CA LEU A 197 23.88 -11.24 11.34
C LEU A 197 25.14 -11.68 10.55
N TRP A 198 25.67 -12.86 10.81
CA TRP A 198 26.83 -13.44 10.14
C TRP A 198 26.58 -14.88 9.72
N ASN A 199 27.12 -15.26 8.58
CA ASN A 199 27.07 -16.63 8.11
C ASN A 199 28.44 -17.27 8.20
N LEU A 200 28.63 -18.22 9.13
CA LEU A 200 29.93 -18.88 9.39
C LEU A 200 30.39 -19.75 8.23
N GLN A 201 29.46 -20.35 7.45
CA GLN A 201 29.82 -21.22 6.31
C GLN A 201 30.47 -20.42 5.17
N TRP A 202 30.00 -19.20 4.93
CA TRP A 202 30.48 -18.34 3.83
C TRP A 202 31.37 -17.21 4.31
N ASP A 203 31.61 -17.10 5.62
CA ASP A 203 32.43 -16.09 6.27
C ASP A 203 32.09 -14.68 5.77
N CYS A 204 30.81 -14.31 5.88
CA CYS A 204 30.30 -13.04 5.40
C CYS A 204 29.03 -12.61 6.16
N PRO A 205 28.70 -11.30 6.17
CA PRO A 205 27.49 -10.79 6.78
C PRO A 205 26.23 -11.27 6.03
N THR A 206 25.12 -11.34 6.75
CA THR A 206 23.80 -11.53 6.16
C THR A 206 23.28 -10.20 5.59
N TYR A 207 22.23 -10.27 4.76
CA TYR A 207 21.56 -9.06 4.29
C TYR A 207 20.95 -8.24 5.44
N ALA A 208 20.46 -8.90 6.52
CA ALA A 208 19.95 -8.20 7.71
C ALA A 208 21.01 -7.28 8.31
N ALA A 209 22.26 -7.79 8.49
CA ALA A 209 23.36 -6.98 9.00
C ALA A 209 23.67 -5.77 8.12
N LEU A 210 23.67 -5.96 6.80
CA LEU A 210 23.92 -4.87 5.84
C LEU A 210 22.81 -3.83 5.80
N ILE A 211 21.54 -4.28 5.88
CA ILE A 211 20.37 -3.39 5.88
C ILE A 211 20.36 -2.56 7.16
N MET A 212 20.67 -3.16 8.31
CA MET A 212 20.62 -2.47 9.59
C MET A 212 21.90 -1.65 9.89
N PHE A 213 23.09 -2.17 9.58
CA PHE A 213 24.37 -1.63 10.01
C PHE A 213 25.40 -1.40 8.89
N GLY A 214 25.02 -1.57 7.63
CA GLY A 214 25.93 -1.42 6.50
C GLY A 214 26.44 0.02 6.35
N LYS A 215 27.76 0.21 6.16
CA LYS A 215 28.33 1.52 5.87
C LYS A 215 27.92 2.05 4.50
N ASN A 216 27.71 1.15 3.53
CA ASN A 216 27.26 1.48 2.17
C ASN A 216 26.19 0.48 1.70
N THR A 217 25.01 0.53 2.31
CA THR A 217 23.89 -0.37 2.01
C THR A 217 23.47 -0.28 0.53
N LYS A 218 23.56 0.92 -0.08
CA LYS A 218 23.17 1.16 -1.47
C LYS A 218 24.02 0.38 -2.48
N TYR A 219 25.28 0.10 -2.15
CA TYR A 219 26.15 -0.71 -3.02
C TYR A 219 25.63 -2.14 -3.18
N PHE A 220 25.19 -2.75 -2.09
CA PHE A 220 24.66 -4.12 -2.07
C PHE A 220 23.17 -4.21 -2.44
N LEU A 221 22.41 -3.16 -2.11
CA LEU A 221 20.97 -3.08 -2.26
C LEU A 221 20.55 -1.71 -2.82
N PRO A 222 20.66 -1.49 -4.13
CA PRO A 222 20.47 -0.17 -4.75
C PRO A 222 19.09 0.45 -4.52
N GLY A 223 18.06 -0.39 -4.36
CA GLY A 223 16.69 0.04 -4.08
C GLY A 223 16.37 0.30 -2.61
N ALA A 224 17.30 -0.04 -1.67
CA ALA A 224 17.05 0.04 -0.23
C ALA A 224 17.13 1.48 0.30
N TYR A 225 16.23 2.36 -0.18
CA TYR A 225 16.09 3.73 0.33
C TYR A 225 14.60 4.11 0.40
N ILE A 226 14.32 5.22 1.09
CA ILE A 226 12.99 5.79 1.20
C ILE A 226 12.98 7.13 0.44
N GLN A 227 12.01 7.31 -0.45
CA GLN A 227 11.80 8.55 -1.19
C GLN A 227 10.52 9.22 -0.73
N TYR A 228 10.65 10.43 -0.21
CA TYR A 228 9.53 11.32 0.05
C TYR A 228 9.40 12.32 -1.07
N VAL A 229 8.17 12.57 -1.55
CA VAL A 229 7.86 13.63 -2.51
C VAL A 229 6.54 14.30 -2.11
N ARG A 230 6.54 15.62 -2.05
CA ARG A 230 5.32 16.42 -1.87
C ARG A 230 4.91 17.02 -3.20
N PHE A 231 3.70 16.67 -3.62
CA PHE A 231 3.08 17.19 -4.84
C PHE A 231 2.07 18.28 -4.50
N LYS A 232 1.89 19.23 -5.41
CA LYS A 232 0.78 20.20 -5.38
C LYS A 232 -0.43 19.55 -6.05
N GLY A 233 -1.58 19.59 -5.37
CA GLY A 233 -2.82 18.97 -5.85
C GLY A 233 -3.01 17.54 -5.34
N GLU A 234 -3.87 16.78 -6.00
CA GLU A 234 -4.34 15.47 -5.53
C GLU A 234 -3.67 14.30 -6.28
N THR A 235 -2.76 14.57 -7.21
CA THR A 235 -2.11 13.54 -8.04
C THR A 235 -0.62 13.81 -8.25
N ASN A 236 0.12 12.79 -8.63
CA ASN A 236 1.55 12.87 -8.94
C ASN A 236 1.86 13.62 -10.27
N ALA A 237 0.84 14.06 -11.01
CA ALA A 237 1.00 14.95 -12.16
C ALA A 237 1.20 16.44 -11.74
N GLY A 238 0.97 16.77 -10.45
CA GLY A 238 1.18 18.10 -9.90
C GLY A 238 2.65 18.50 -9.81
N ALA A 239 2.89 19.80 -9.61
CA ALA A 239 4.25 20.30 -9.39
C ALA A 239 4.84 19.71 -8.09
N ILE A 240 6.12 19.35 -8.14
CA ILE A 240 6.86 18.89 -6.97
C ILE A 240 7.19 20.10 -6.09
N LEU A 241 6.71 20.10 -4.85
CA LEU A 241 6.94 21.14 -3.86
C LEU A 241 8.15 20.82 -2.97
N ASN A 242 8.40 19.53 -2.71
CA ASN A 242 9.55 19.08 -1.90
C ASN A 242 9.89 17.63 -2.27
N GLU A 243 11.18 17.31 -2.24
CA GLU A 243 11.69 15.94 -2.40
C GLU A 243 12.79 15.69 -1.35
N ARG A 244 12.75 14.50 -0.75
CA ARG A 244 13.81 14.06 0.17
C ARG A 244 14.06 12.57 0.00
N ARG A 245 15.34 12.17 0.07
CA ARG A 245 15.75 10.77 0.07
C ARG A 245 16.43 10.43 1.39
N PHE A 246 16.09 9.28 1.94
CA PHE A 246 16.70 8.68 3.10
C PHE A 246 17.48 7.47 2.63
N GLU A 247 18.79 7.62 2.50
CA GLU A 247 19.73 6.61 1.99
C GLU A 247 20.69 6.17 3.11
N GLY A 248 21.05 4.90 3.11
CA GLY A 248 21.96 4.28 4.07
C GLY A 248 21.34 3.09 4.80
N CYS A 249 21.92 2.71 5.92
CA CYS A 249 21.39 1.62 6.75
C CYS A 249 20.23 2.09 7.63
N LEU A 250 19.36 1.18 8.03
CA LEU A 250 18.16 1.49 8.82
C LEU A 250 18.52 2.16 10.15
N TYR A 251 19.58 1.74 10.83
CA TYR A 251 20.03 2.39 12.06
C TYR A 251 20.20 3.92 11.92
N LYS A 252 20.67 4.39 10.76
CA LYS A 252 20.82 5.82 10.45
C LYS A 252 19.55 6.46 9.89
N ILE A 253 18.79 5.70 9.07
CA ILE A 253 17.59 6.22 8.40
C ILE A 253 16.43 6.42 9.38
N LEU A 254 16.19 5.46 10.28
CA LEU A 254 15.00 5.45 11.14
C LEU A 254 14.88 6.71 12.02
N PRO A 255 15.94 7.17 12.75
CA PRO A 255 15.85 8.41 13.51
C PRO A 255 15.61 9.65 12.64
N LEU A 256 16.22 9.68 11.43
CA LEU A 256 16.05 10.80 10.49
C LEU A 256 14.63 10.85 9.94
N LEU A 257 14.05 9.69 9.66
CA LEU A 257 12.69 9.55 9.19
C LEU A 257 11.69 9.94 10.28
N ASP A 258 11.89 9.48 11.51
CA ASP A 258 11.05 9.81 12.67
C ASP A 258 11.00 11.33 12.89
N ASN A 259 12.16 11.98 12.93
CA ASN A 259 12.24 13.44 13.04
C ASN A 259 11.57 14.14 11.86
N PHE A 260 11.77 13.63 10.64
CA PHE A 260 11.15 14.22 9.45
C PHE A 260 9.62 14.07 9.44
N ILE A 261 9.08 12.94 9.88
CA ILE A 261 7.63 12.77 10.04
C ILE A 261 7.10 13.82 11.02
N ARG A 262 7.77 13.98 12.17
CA ARG A 262 7.36 14.88 13.25
C ARG A 262 7.41 16.36 12.85
N ASP A 263 8.46 16.77 12.17
CA ASP A 263 8.73 18.19 11.92
C ASP A 263 8.43 18.63 10.48
N GLY A 264 8.45 17.68 9.54
CA GLY A 264 8.27 17.94 8.10
C GLY A 264 6.91 17.58 7.52
N ILE A 265 6.21 16.60 8.12
CA ILE A 265 4.90 16.14 7.62
C ILE A 265 3.78 16.53 8.56
N VAL A 266 3.95 16.29 9.87
CA VAL A 266 2.93 16.60 10.86
C VAL A 266 2.88 18.10 11.14
N THR A 267 1.71 18.71 10.85
CA THR A 267 1.46 20.12 11.17
C THR A 267 0.42 20.19 12.29
N ARG A 268 0.74 21.00 13.32
CA ARG A 268 -0.18 21.23 14.44
C ARG A 268 -0.84 22.58 14.30
N ARG A 269 -2.12 22.65 14.67
CA ARG A 269 -2.86 23.90 14.69
C ARG A 269 -3.81 23.95 15.88
N PRO A 270 -3.83 25.06 16.62
CA PRO A 270 -4.86 25.29 17.62
C PRO A 270 -6.18 25.63 16.93
N ILE A 271 -7.23 24.92 17.29
CA ILE A 271 -8.62 25.27 16.92
C ILE A 271 -9.39 25.70 18.18
N SER A 272 -10.15 26.77 18.08
CA SER A 272 -10.99 27.23 19.19
C SER A 272 -12.20 26.32 19.36
N ILE A 273 -12.27 25.61 20.48
CA ILE A 273 -13.47 24.86 20.88
C ILE A 273 -14.50 25.79 21.50
N SER A 274 -14.04 26.83 22.21
CA SER A 274 -14.87 27.87 22.81
C SER A 274 -14.04 29.16 22.94
N VAL A 275 -14.70 30.26 23.39
CA VAL A 275 -14.05 31.58 23.60
C VAL A 275 -12.77 31.49 24.47
N LEU A 276 -12.65 30.50 25.33
CA LEU A 276 -11.55 30.36 26.30
C LEU A 276 -10.81 29.02 26.21
N ARG A 277 -11.13 28.16 25.22
CA ARG A 277 -10.52 26.82 25.11
C ARG A 277 -10.11 26.53 23.67
N GLU A 278 -8.87 26.15 23.50
CA GLU A 278 -8.28 25.66 22.26
C GLU A 278 -7.96 24.17 22.36
N LYS A 279 -8.01 23.48 21.23
CA LYS A 279 -7.55 22.08 21.09
C LYS A 279 -6.53 22.07 19.94
N ASP A 280 -5.39 21.45 20.16
CA ASP A 280 -4.44 21.17 19.08
C ASP A 280 -4.99 20.04 18.20
N VAL A 281 -5.08 20.29 16.91
CA VAL A 281 -5.40 19.30 15.88
C VAL A 281 -4.21 19.15 14.96
N VAL A 282 -3.91 17.93 14.56
CA VAL A 282 -2.84 17.61 13.60
C VAL A 282 -3.46 17.15 12.30
N ASN A 283 -2.79 17.41 11.17
CA ASN A 283 -3.22 16.91 9.87
C ASN A 283 -3.19 15.37 9.84
N TYR A 284 -2.08 14.77 10.26
CA TYR A 284 -1.90 13.32 10.37
C TYR A 284 -1.36 12.99 11.76
N PRO A 285 -1.96 12.03 12.49
CA PRO A 285 -1.40 11.56 13.75
C PRO A 285 0.01 10.99 13.56
N PHE A 286 0.97 11.50 14.31
CA PHE A 286 2.35 11.01 14.26
C PHE A 286 2.42 9.50 14.42
N LYS A 287 1.66 8.94 15.38
CA LYS A 287 1.64 7.49 15.66
C LYS A 287 1.23 6.66 14.43
N ALA A 288 0.24 7.13 13.67
CA ALA A 288 -0.21 6.43 12.46
C ALA A 288 0.86 6.42 11.36
N LEU A 289 1.49 7.58 11.09
CA LEU A 289 2.56 7.67 10.10
C LEU A 289 3.81 6.87 10.51
N HIS A 290 4.20 6.96 11.79
CA HIS A 290 5.31 6.19 12.34
C HIS A 290 5.10 4.70 12.12
N GLU A 291 3.94 4.17 12.55
CA GLU A 291 3.61 2.75 12.42
C GLU A 291 3.65 2.26 10.96
N LEU A 292 3.04 3.03 10.05
CA LEU A 292 3.06 2.67 8.63
C LEU A 292 4.47 2.71 8.01
N CYS A 293 5.31 3.68 8.39
CA CYS A 293 6.68 3.75 7.92
C CYS A 293 7.55 2.61 8.48
N MET A 294 7.36 2.24 9.76
CA MET A 294 8.08 1.12 10.36
C MET A 294 7.64 -0.20 9.71
N ASN A 295 6.34 -0.40 9.49
CA ASN A 295 5.82 -1.55 8.76
C ASN A 295 6.37 -1.62 7.33
N ALA A 296 6.48 -0.47 6.66
CA ALA A 296 7.11 -0.42 5.34
C ALA A 296 8.57 -0.90 5.39
N CYS A 297 9.35 -0.56 6.41
CA CYS A 297 10.73 -1.05 6.55
C CYS A 297 10.79 -2.56 6.84
N MET A 298 9.93 -3.08 7.73
CA MET A 298 9.92 -4.50 8.12
C MET A 298 9.47 -5.41 6.97
N HIS A 299 8.42 -5.00 6.24
CA HIS A 299 7.78 -5.85 5.22
C HIS A 299 8.28 -5.57 3.81
N ARG A 300 9.22 -4.63 3.63
CA ARG A 300 9.82 -4.32 2.34
C ARG A 300 10.40 -5.55 1.67
N ASP A 301 10.18 -5.66 0.36
CA ASP A 301 10.98 -6.52 -0.49
C ASP A 301 12.32 -5.84 -0.85
N TYR A 302 13.38 -6.20 -0.11
CA TYR A 302 14.72 -5.65 -0.31
C TYR A 302 15.42 -6.14 -1.58
N GLN A 303 14.90 -7.15 -2.28
CA GLN A 303 15.39 -7.56 -3.59
C GLN A 303 14.90 -6.62 -4.71
N SER A 304 13.87 -5.82 -4.43
CA SER A 304 13.33 -4.86 -5.40
C SER A 304 14.23 -3.62 -5.50
N ASN A 305 14.48 -3.17 -6.73
CA ASN A 305 15.13 -1.88 -6.99
C ASN A 305 14.19 -0.67 -6.81
N MET A 306 12.89 -0.91 -6.63
CA MET A 306 11.92 0.16 -6.35
C MET A 306 12.09 0.63 -4.90
N PRO A 307 12.22 1.94 -4.61
CA PRO A 307 12.26 2.45 -3.25
C PRO A 307 10.90 2.33 -2.55
N THR A 308 10.90 2.40 -1.23
CA THR A 308 9.70 2.76 -0.49
C THR A 308 9.38 4.22 -0.78
N ARG A 309 8.15 4.53 -1.18
CA ARG A 309 7.72 5.88 -1.57
C ARG A 309 6.72 6.42 -0.55
N ILE A 310 6.94 7.65 -0.14
CA ILE A 310 6.02 8.42 0.69
C ILE A 310 5.62 9.64 -0.13
N TYR A 311 4.42 9.62 -0.70
CA TYR A 311 3.89 10.69 -1.54
C TYR A 311 2.86 11.47 -0.74
N GLN A 312 3.13 12.75 -0.49
CA GLN A 312 2.23 13.66 0.16
C GLN A 312 1.57 14.56 -0.88
N TYR A 313 0.25 14.61 -0.84
CA TYR A 313 -0.61 15.45 -1.65
C TYR A 313 -1.27 16.52 -0.78
N ASP A 314 -2.12 17.36 -1.36
CA ASP A 314 -2.77 18.43 -0.59
C ASP A 314 -3.71 17.89 0.50
N ARG A 315 -4.34 16.73 0.27
CA ARG A 315 -5.35 16.16 1.17
C ARG A 315 -5.09 14.73 1.64
N HIS A 316 -4.05 14.09 1.19
CA HIS A 316 -3.71 12.73 1.61
C HIS A 316 -2.22 12.46 1.51
N ILE A 317 -1.79 11.41 2.19
CA ILE A 317 -0.46 10.85 2.08
C ILE A 317 -0.56 9.38 1.71
N GLU A 318 0.24 8.95 0.74
CA GLU A 318 0.33 7.57 0.28
C GLU A 318 1.71 7.01 0.60
N ILE A 319 1.75 5.85 1.24
CA ILE A 319 2.97 5.09 1.50
C ILE A 319 2.91 3.83 0.66
N MET A 320 3.75 3.76 -0.37
CA MET A 320 3.86 2.63 -1.29
C MET A 320 5.15 1.86 -1.03
N ASN A 321 5.03 0.58 -0.76
CA ASN A 321 6.13 -0.31 -0.42
C ASN A 321 6.28 -1.42 -1.45
N PRO A 322 7.50 -1.74 -1.95
CA PRO A 322 7.70 -2.90 -2.81
C PRO A 322 7.49 -4.20 -2.02
N GLY A 323 6.80 -5.14 -2.66
CA GLY A 323 6.35 -6.41 -2.08
C GLY A 323 4.91 -6.33 -1.56
N GLY A 324 4.06 -7.27 -2.02
CA GLY A 324 2.69 -7.44 -1.53
C GLY A 324 2.67 -8.12 -0.16
N LEU A 325 1.51 -8.67 0.23
CA LEU A 325 1.39 -9.49 1.44
C LEU A 325 2.33 -10.69 1.37
N TYR A 326 2.87 -11.14 2.52
CA TYR A 326 3.88 -12.19 2.60
C TYR A 326 3.42 -13.38 3.44
N GLY A 327 3.96 -14.57 3.12
CA GLY A 327 3.79 -15.78 3.91
C GLY A 327 2.33 -16.23 4.03
N GLN A 328 1.76 -16.19 5.21
CA GLN A 328 0.37 -16.58 5.51
C GLN A 328 -0.63 -15.42 5.35
N ALA A 329 -0.16 -14.18 5.27
CA ALA A 329 -1.04 -13.02 5.06
C ALA A 329 -1.65 -13.04 3.65
N ARG A 330 -2.97 -12.83 3.55
CA ARG A 330 -3.77 -12.80 2.33
C ARG A 330 -4.73 -11.62 2.38
N PRO A 331 -5.24 -11.13 1.23
CA PRO A 331 -6.27 -10.09 1.23
C PRO A 331 -7.48 -10.45 2.11
N GLU A 332 -7.90 -11.73 2.10
CA GLU A 332 -9.08 -12.19 2.83
C GLU A 332 -8.89 -12.23 4.35
N ASN A 333 -7.65 -12.31 4.84
CA ASN A 333 -7.36 -12.40 6.27
C ASN A 333 -6.60 -11.17 6.80
N PHE A 334 -6.28 -10.20 5.95
CA PHE A 334 -5.69 -8.94 6.37
C PHE A 334 -6.70 -8.10 7.16
N PRO A 335 -6.35 -7.44 8.27
CA PRO A 335 -5.02 -7.39 8.92
C PRO A 335 -4.83 -8.43 10.06
N LEU A 336 -5.70 -9.44 10.16
CA LEU A 336 -5.74 -10.37 11.30
C LEU A 336 -4.55 -11.35 11.32
N VAL A 337 -4.03 -11.71 10.14
CA VAL A 337 -2.89 -12.62 10.01
C VAL A 337 -1.70 -11.83 9.48
N ASN A 338 -0.59 -11.93 10.18
CA ASN A 338 0.68 -11.31 9.82
C ASN A 338 1.77 -12.36 9.69
N ASP A 339 2.71 -12.12 8.76
CA ASP A 339 3.93 -12.90 8.60
C ASP A 339 5.07 -11.96 8.19
N TYR A 340 6.28 -12.20 8.68
CA TYR A 340 7.38 -11.29 8.50
C TYR A 340 8.25 -11.68 7.29
N ARG A 341 8.30 -10.82 6.27
CA ARG A 341 9.22 -10.98 5.12
C ARG A 341 10.69 -10.89 5.53
N ASN A 342 10.98 -10.09 6.56
CA ASN A 342 12.33 -9.85 7.09
C ASN A 342 12.30 -9.99 8.61
N SER A 343 12.34 -11.23 9.08
CA SER A 343 12.15 -11.55 10.51
C SER A 343 13.27 -11.02 11.39
N VAL A 344 14.52 -11.03 10.91
CA VAL A 344 15.68 -10.53 11.67
C VAL A 344 15.67 -9.00 11.72
N ILE A 345 15.27 -8.33 10.63
CA ILE A 345 15.09 -6.87 10.63
C ILE A 345 14.00 -6.46 11.63
N ALA A 346 12.86 -7.17 11.65
CA ALA A 346 11.79 -6.89 12.59
C ALA A 346 12.27 -7.03 14.05
N GLU A 347 13.03 -8.08 14.35
CA GLU A 347 13.61 -8.28 15.69
C GLU A 347 14.60 -7.18 16.08
N MET A 348 15.47 -6.76 15.15
CA MET A 348 16.39 -5.65 15.40
C MET A 348 15.65 -4.32 15.62
N MET A 349 14.60 -4.04 14.84
CA MET A 349 13.77 -2.85 15.04
C MET A 349 13.05 -2.87 16.39
N ARG A 350 12.61 -4.06 16.86
CA ARG A 350 12.07 -4.25 18.20
C ARG A 350 13.12 -3.96 19.28
N THR A 351 14.32 -4.48 19.11
CA THR A 351 15.46 -4.27 20.04
C THR A 351 15.79 -2.77 20.20
N PHE A 352 15.63 -1.98 19.14
CA PHE A 352 15.77 -0.53 19.16
C PHE A 352 14.49 0.22 19.56
N ASN A 353 13.42 -0.46 19.96
CA ASN A 353 12.13 0.10 20.35
C ASN A 353 11.42 0.91 19.26
N TYR A 354 11.65 0.61 17.98
CA TYR A 354 10.90 1.22 16.88
C TYR A 354 9.54 0.56 16.66
N VAL A 355 9.39 -0.71 17.02
CA VAL A 355 8.18 -1.49 16.77
C VAL A 355 7.83 -2.40 17.93
N ASN A 356 6.53 -2.70 18.09
CA ASN A 356 6.00 -3.72 18.96
C ASN A 356 5.51 -4.91 18.13
N MET A 357 5.93 -6.14 18.46
CA MET A 357 5.57 -7.34 17.70
C MET A 357 4.26 -8.00 18.19
N PHE A 358 3.21 -7.20 18.48
CA PHE A 358 1.93 -7.71 19.00
C PHE A 358 0.83 -7.85 17.95
N ASN A 359 1.14 -7.75 16.66
CA ASN A 359 0.18 -7.80 15.55
C ASN A 359 -0.96 -6.76 15.63
N HIS A 360 -0.72 -5.62 16.29
CA HIS A 360 -1.71 -4.57 16.47
C HIS A 360 -1.47 -3.33 15.61
N GLY A 361 -0.42 -3.31 14.78
CA GLY A 361 0.02 -2.11 14.06
C GLY A 361 -1.07 -1.46 13.21
N VAL A 362 -1.80 -2.23 12.41
CA VAL A 362 -2.92 -1.70 11.60
C VAL A 362 -4.06 -1.18 12.49
N THR A 363 -4.36 -1.87 13.58
CA THR A 363 -5.38 -1.42 14.55
C THR A 363 -4.94 -0.11 15.20
N GLU A 364 -3.68 0.00 15.62
CA GLU A 364 -3.12 1.23 16.21
C GLU A 364 -3.17 2.42 15.22
N VAL A 365 -2.94 2.17 13.92
CA VAL A 365 -3.10 3.18 12.88
C VAL A 365 -4.55 3.67 12.83
N GLN A 366 -5.52 2.75 12.77
CA GLN A 366 -6.94 3.11 12.69
C GLN A 366 -7.43 3.82 13.96
N ASP A 367 -6.96 3.38 15.13
CA ASP A 367 -7.30 4.01 16.41
C ASP A 367 -6.73 5.43 16.50
N ALA A 368 -5.47 5.63 16.13
CA ALA A 368 -4.85 6.95 16.12
C ALA A 368 -5.56 7.92 15.16
N LEU A 369 -5.96 7.43 13.98
CA LEU A 369 -6.73 8.23 13.02
C LEU A 369 -8.12 8.58 13.58
N ARG A 370 -8.82 7.62 14.20
CA ARG A 370 -10.12 7.86 14.83
C ARG A 370 -10.05 8.87 15.97
N GLU A 371 -9.03 8.78 16.83
CA GLU A 371 -8.82 9.72 17.93
C GLU A 371 -8.56 11.15 17.44
N ASN A 372 -7.93 11.31 16.28
CA ASN A 372 -7.67 12.61 15.65
C ASN A 372 -8.80 13.07 14.71
N GLU A 373 -9.87 12.27 14.57
CA GLU A 373 -11.01 12.54 13.69
C GLU A 373 -10.68 12.48 12.18
N ASN A 374 -9.57 11.83 11.79
CA ASN A 374 -9.26 11.55 10.39
C ASN A 374 -10.13 10.41 9.85
N PRO A 375 -10.35 10.36 8.52
CA PRO A 375 -10.91 9.18 7.87
C PRO A 375 -10.04 7.93 8.11
N PRO A 376 -10.63 6.73 8.13
CA PRO A 376 -9.87 5.48 8.26
C PRO A 376 -8.84 5.31 7.15
N ALA A 377 -7.67 4.78 7.48
CA ALA A 377 -6.65 4.43 6.50
C ALA A 377 -7.19 3.38 5.51
N LYS A 378 -6.86 3.57 4.23
CA LYS A 378 -7.18 2.65 3.14
C LYS A 378 -5.94 1.85 2.78
N PHE A 379 -6.08 0.54 2.65
CA PHE A 379 -4.99 -0.36 2.30
C PHE A 379 -5.28 -1.02 0.96
N ASN A 380 -4.35 -0.92 0.02
CA ASN A 380 -4.41 -1.67 -1.23
C ASN A 380 -3.54 -2.93 -1.07
N VAL A 381 -4.20 -4.04 -0.78
CA VAL A 381 -3.60 -5.35 -0.49
C VAL A 381 -3.67 -6.31 -1.67
N ASP A 382 -4.40 -5.96 -2.74
CA ASP A 382 -4.58 -6.80 -3.93
C ASP A 382 -3.38 -6.71 -4.89
N LEU A 383 -2.47 -5.76 -4.67
CA LEU A 383 -1.27 -5.62 -5.47
C LEU A 383 -0.26 -6.73 -5.11
N ILE A 384 0.04 -7.59 -6.07
CA ILE A 384 0.94 -8.74 -5.88
C ILE A 384 2.39 -8.29 -5.60
N THR A 385 2.83 -7.20 -6.23
CA THR A 385 4.23 -6.73 -6.20
C THR A 385 4.46 -5.49 -5.35
N ALA A 386 3.41 -4.92 -4.79
CA ALA A 386 3.47 -3.73 -3.95
C ALA A 386 2.37 -3.76 -2.89
N PHE A 387 2.55 -3.00 -1.84
CA PHE A 387 1.56 -2.70 -0.82
C PHE A 387 1.43 -1.17 -0.74
N SER A 388 0.21 -0.66 -0.63
CA SER A 388 -0.02 0.78 -0.49
C SER A 388 -0.98 1.06 0.67
N ALA A 389 -0.63 2.06 1.48
CA ALA A 389 -1.47 2.60 2.53
C ALA A 389 -1.72 4.09 2.28
N ILE A 390 -2.98 4.51 2.35
CA ILE A 390 -3.41 5.89 2.13
C ILE A 390 -4.07 6.42 3.41
N ILE A 391 -3.60 7.56 3.89
CA ILE A 391 -4.19 8.32 4.98
C ILE A 391 -4.66 9.66 4.43
N GLU A 392 -5.91 9.99 4.69
CA GLU A 392 -6.49 11.29 4.34
C GLU A 392 -6.32 12.28 5.49
N ASP A 393 -6.08 13.55 5.14
CA ASP A 393 -6.04 14.66 6.10
C ASP A 393 -7.43 14.86 6.74
N ASP A 394 -7.48 15.37 7.95
CA ASP A 394 -8.75 15.81 8.54
C ASP A 394 -9.37 16.92 7.68
N ALA A 395 -10.63 16.72 7.27
CA ALA A 395 -11.35 17.70 6.45
C ALA A 395 -11.42 19.10 7.09
N LYS A 396 -11.49 19.17 8.45
CA LYS A 396 -11.47 20.42 9.19
C LYS A 396 -10.12 21.11 9.13
N SER A 397 -9.02 20.32 9.08
CA SER A 397 -7.68 20.87 8.99
C SER A 397 -7.40 21.50 7.63
N TYR A 398 -8.03 21.00 6.58
CA TYR A 398 -7.85 21.54 5.23
C TYR A 398 -8.58 22.89 5.01
N GLU A 399 -9.83 23.03 5.49
CA GLU A 399 -10.58 24.28 5.34
C GLU A 399 -9.89 25.47 6.01
N GLU A 400 -9.12 25.24 7.09
CA GLU A 400 -8.37 26.28 7.79
C GLU A 400 -6.95 26.50 7.27
N SER A 401 -6.27 25.49 6.64
CA SER A 401 -4.90 25.65 6.09
C SER A 401 -4.85 26.51 4.83
N VAL A 402 -5.97 26.74 4.19
CA VAL A 402 -6.10 27.66 3.05
C VAL A 402 -6.00 29.13 3.49
N TYR A 403 -6.09 29.40 4.79
CA TYR A 403 -5.79 30.71 5.35
C TYR A 403 -4.28 30.89 5.55
N ASP A 404 -3.58 31.06 4.43
CA ASP A 404 -2.21 31.59 4.43
C ASP A 404 -2.14 32.85 5.34
N THR A 405 -1.14 32.94 6.20
CA THR A 405 -0.96 34.09 7.10
C THR A 405 -0.93 35.42 6.35
N SER A 406 -0.46 35.43 5.10
CA SER A 406 -0.52 36.57 4.19
C SER A 406 -1.96 36.94 3.79
N LEU A 407 -2.83 35.93 3.63
CA LEU A 407 -4.23 36.08 3.29
C LEU A 407 -5.04 36.65 4.46
N VAL A 408 -4.71 36.25 5.70
CA VAL A 408 -5.31 36.75 6.92
C VAL A 408 -4.92 38.23 7.14
N ALA A 409 -3.64 38.58 6.95
CA ALA A 409 -3.17 39.94 7.03
C ALA A 409 -3.84 40.83 5.97
N SER A 410 -3.93 40.35 4.72
CA SER A 410 -4.62 41.04 3.63
C SER A 410 -6.15 41.19 3.90
N ALA A 411 -6.79 40.17 4.49
CA ALA A 411 -8.19 40.17 4.85
C ALA A 411 -8.47 41.22 5.96
N HIS A 412 -7.65 41.30 6.98
CA HIS A 412 -7.74 42.33 8.03
C HIS A 412 -7.57 43.74 7.47
N GLN A 413 -6.58 43.96 6.57
CA GLN A 413 -6.37 45.26 5.92
C GLN A 413 -7.57 45.65 5.07
N LEU A 414 -8.11 44.71 4.26
CA LEU A 414 -9.29 44.96 3.41
C LEU A 414 -10.56 45.11 4.23
N ALA A 415 -10.76 44.37 5.32
CA ALA A 415 -11.88 44.53 6.22
C ALA A 415 -11.89 45.92 6.89
N THR A 416 -10.72 46.48 7.12
CA THR A 416 -10.61 47.86 7.66
C THR A 416 -10.79 48.91 6.58
N SER A 417 -10.16 48.79 5.41
CA SER A 417 -10.09 49.83 4.36
C SER A 417 -11.25 49.81 3.36
N ALA A 418 -11.98 48.70 3.22
CA ALA A 418 -13.10 48.59 2.30
C ALA A 418 -14.26 49.50 2.68
N SER A 419 -14.99 50.05 1.66
CA SER A 419 -16.16 50.86 1.89
C SER A 419 -17.28 50.10 2.59
N ASN A 420 -18.14 50.81 3.34
CA ASN A 420 -19.27 50.19 4.04
C ASN A 420 -20.22 49.42 3.08
N HIS A 421 -20.34 49.86 1.84
CA HIS A 421 -21.14 49.17 0.83
C HIS A 421 -20.56 47.80 0.44
N ILE A 422 -19.24 47.70 0.37
CA ILE A 422 -18.54 46.43 0.09
C ILE A 422 -18.64 45.50 1.31
N LYS A 423 -18.48 46.03 2.53
CA LYS A 423 -18.65 45.29 3.78
C LYS A 423 -20.04 44.69 3.88
N ASP A 424 -21.08 45.50 3.66
CA ASP A 424 -22.48 45.05 3.65
C ASP A 424 -22.71 43.96 2.60
N LEU A 425 -22.13 44.11 1.39
CA LEU A 425 -22.21 43.08 0.32
C LEU A 425 -21.60 41.74 0.77
N ILE A 426 -20.38 41.78 1.27
CA ILE A 426 -19.64 40.56 1.65
C ILE A 426 -20.34 39.82 2.79
N ILE A 427 -20.87 40.56 3.81
CA ILE A 427 -21.61 39.97 4.92
C ILE A 427 -22.93 39.34 4.45
N SER A 428 -23.60 39.94 3.48
CA SER A 428 -24.92 39.49 3.01
C SER A 428 -24.92 38.23 2.14
N ILE A 429 -23.77 37.82 1.62
CA ILE A 429 -23.66 36.64 0.76
C ILE A 429 -23.65 35.34 1.61
N ASN A 430 -24.79 34.65 1.65
CA ASN A 430 -24.95 33.40 2.40
C ASN A 430 -25.09 32.15 1.51
N LYS A 431 -25.10 32.30 0.16
CA LYS A 431 -25.18 31.24 -0.82
C LYS A 431 -23.85 31.08 -1.51
N THR A 432 -23.57 29.88 -2.04
CA THR A 432 -22.36 29.57 -2.83
C THR A 432 -22.28 30.38 -4.13
N GLU A 433 -23.41 30.61 -4.81
CA GLU A 433 -23.51 31.41 -6.03
C GLU A 433 -24.74 32.30 -5.93
N CYS A 434 -24.61 33.60 -6.25
CA CYS A 434 -25.70 34.58 -6.28
C CYS A 434 -25.76 35.26 -7.63
N SER A 435 -26.96 35.57 -8.11
CA SER A 435 -27.17 36.50 -9.23
C SER A 435 -26.91 37.95 -8.82
N LYS A 436 -26.72 38.83 -9.77
CA LYS A 436 -26.53 40.24 -9.50
C LYS A 436 -27.73 40.87 -8.78
N GLU A 437 -28.94 40.44 -9.13
CA GLU A 437 -30.19 40.90 -8.51
C GLU A 437 -30.30 40.47 -7.06
N GLU A 438 -29.97 39.18 -6.78
CA GLU A 438 -29.93 38.68 -5.40
C GLU A 438 -28.91 39.45 -4.55
N LEU A 439 -27.72 39.74 -5.09
CA LEU A 439 -26.68 40.49 -4.40
C LEU A 439 -27.16 41.95 -4.07
N GLN A 440 -27.77 42.59 -5.03
CA GLN A 440 -28.29 43.96 -4.81
C GLN A 440 -29.42 44.00 -3.77
N LEU A 441 -30.35 43.04 -3.85
CA LEU A 441 -31.48 42.94 -2.89
C LEU A 441 -31.03 42.65 -1.47
N ALA A 442 -29.94 41.89 -1.32
CA ALA A 442 -29.39 41.54 0.00
C ALA A 442 -28.63 42.69 0.66
N THR A 443 -28.35 43.79 -0.05
CA THR A 443 -27.62 44.96 0.49
C THR A 443 -28.54 46.13 0.78
N LYS A 444 -28.06 47.12 1.54
CA LYS A 444 -28.74 48.41 1.76
C LYS A 444 -28.93 49.22 0.48
N LEU A 445 -28.46 48.73 -0.66
CA LEU A 445 -28.60 49.35 -1.98
C LEU A 445 -29.76 48.79 -2.82
N ALA A 446 -30.67 48.00 -2.23
CA ALA A 446 -31.80 47.37 -2.92
C ALA A 446 -32.69 48.37 -3.67
N THR A 447 -32.86 49.60 -3.16
CA THR A 447 -33.68 50.66 -3.74
C THR A 447 -32.94 51.57 -4.72
N LYS A 448 -31.60 51.38 -4.90
CA LYS A 448 -30.80 52.22 -5.81
C LYS A 448 -30.78 51.64 -7.22
N SER A 449 -30.34 52.46 -8.21
CA SER A 449 -30.21 51.95 -9.59
C SER A 449 -29.14 50.86 -9.72
N ARG A 450 -29.33 49.91 -10.67
CA ARG A 450 -28.35 48.86 -10.96
C ARG A 450 -26.98 49.44 -11.34
N GLN A 451 -26.94 50.53 -12.06
CA GLN A 451 -25.70 51.22 -12.44
C GLN A 451 -24.95 51.76 -11.21
N TYR A 452 -25.68 52.29 -10.23
CA TYR A 452 -25.07 52.75 -8.98
C TYR A 452 -24.51 51.59 -8.16
N PHE A 453 -25.28 50.49 -8.02
CA PHE A 453 -24.80 49.30 -7.34
C PHE A 453 -23.53 48.74 -7.96
N ASP A 454 -23.49 48.67 -9.32
CA ASP A 454 -22.30 48.22 -10.04
C ASP A 454 -21.09 49.11 -9.74
N LYS A 455 -21.24 50.40 -9.79
CA LYS A 455 -20.16 51.37 -9.65
C LYS A 455 -19.58 51.41 -8.24
N VAL A 456 -20.40 51.34 -7.20
CA VAL A 456 -19.96 51.56 -5.81
C VAL A 456 -19.74 50.29 -5.01
N CYS A 457 -20.24 49.14 -5.50
CA CYS A 457 -20.26 47.91 -4.74
C CYS A 457 -19.70 46.72 -5.53
N LEU A 458 -20.36 46.29 -6.63
CA LEU A 458 -20.03 45.05 -7.31
C LEU A 458 -18.68 45.09 -8.02
N LYS A 459 -18.44 46.10 -8.88
CA LYS A 459 -17.17 46.23 -9.61
C LYS A 459 -15.98 46.43 -8.67
N PRO A 460 -16.03 47.29 -7.66
CA PRO A 460 -14.92 47.39 -6.70
C PRO A 460 -14.67 46.11 -5.91
N ALA A 461 -15.72 45.37 -5.54
CA ALA A 461 -15.54 44.09 -4.84
C ALA A 461 -14.84 43.03 -5.72
N ILE A 462 -15.12 43.03 -7.04
CA ILE A 462 -14.43 42.17 -8.00
C ILE A 462 -12.98 42.64 -8.19
N GLN A 463 -12.74 43.94 -8.35
CA GLN A 463 -11.37 44.50 -8.50
C GLN A 463 -10.49 44.27 -7.28
N LEU A 464 -11.07 44.27 -6.09
CA LEU A 464 -10.36 43.88 -4.85
C LEU A 464 -10.16 42.37 -4.68
N GLY A 465 -10.62 41.57 -5.65
CA GLY A 465 -10.51 40.14 -5.59
C GLY A 465 -11.40 39.46 -4.53
N LEU A 466 -12.44 40.14 -4.03
CA LEU A 466 -13.35 39.61 -3.02
C LEU A 466 -14.45 38.72 -3.63
N LEU A 467 -14.82 39.03 -4.88
CA LEU A 467 -15.82 38.31 -5.67
C LEU A 467 -15.22 37.76 -6.97
N GLN A 468 -15.66 36.61 -7.37
CA GLN A 468 -15.38 36.04 -8.68
C GLN A 468 -16.65 35.86 -9.51
N MET A 469 -16.49 35.96 -10.82
CA MET A 469 -17.58 35.80 -11.80
C MET A 469 -17.55 34.34 -12.34
N LYS A 470 -18.72 33.71 -12.44
CA LYS A 470 -18.84 32.35 -13.04
C LYS A 470 -18.38 32.33 -14.51
N TYR A 471 -18.72 33.37 -15.26
CA TYR A 471 -18.33 33.56 -16.66
C TYR A 471 -17.42 34.78 -16.77
N ALA A 472 -16.15 34.64 -16.35
CA ALA A 472 -15.18 35.74 -16.31
C ALA A 472 -14.88 36.32 -17.70
N ASN A 473 -14.85 35.48 -18.74
CA ASN A 473 -14.61 35.87 -20.13
C ASN A 473 -15.85 36.45 -20.83
N ALA A 474 -17.02 36.38 -20.18
CA ALA A 474 -18.28 36.93 -20.68
C ALA A 474 -19.05 37.68 -19.57
N PRO A 475 -18.59 38.88 -19.17
CA PRO A 475 -19.17 39.61 -18.01
C PRO A 475 -20.66 39.87 -18.09
N ASN A 476 -21.19 40.00 -19.32
CA ASN A 476 -22.61 40.29 -19.60
C ASN A 476 -23.42 38.99 -19.90
N HIS A 477 -22.92 37.81 -19.56
CA HIS A 477 -23.62 36.55 -19.80
C HIS A 477 -24.99 36.57 -19.06
N PRO A 478 -26.10 36.13 -19.72
CA PRO A 478 -27.45 36.18 -19.13
C PRO A 478 -27.56 35.42 -17.80
N ASN A 479 -26.82 34.31 -17.66
CA ASN A 479 -26.80 33.48 -16.45
C ASN A 479 -25.56 33.78 -15.57
N GLN A 480 -25.03 35.01 -15.60
CA GLN A 480 -23.89 35.37 -14.76
C GLN A 480 -24.22 35.24 -13.28
N LYS A 481 -23.31 34.59 -12.56
CA LYS A 481 -23.36 34.43 -11.10
C LYS A 481 -22.04 34.86 -10.49
N TYR A 482 -22.12 35.20 -9.21
CA TYR A 482 -20.98 35.67 -8.43
C TYR A 482 -20.86 34.85 -7.17
N SER A 483 -19.62 34.57 -6.78
CA SER A 483 -19.28 33.83 -5.55
C SER A 483 -18.12 34.51 -4.84
N LEU A 484 -18.04 34.34 -3.51
CA LEU A 484 -16.92 34.82 -2.74
C LEU A 484 -15.64 34.05 -3.15
N THR A 485 -14.55 34.77 -3.36
CA THR A 485 -13.22 34.20 -3.47
C THR A 485 -12.72 33.73 -2.10
N HIS A 486 -11.57 33.05 -2.02
CA HIS A 486 -10.94 32.72 -0.73
C HIS A 486 -10.68 33.97 0.10
N LEU A 487 -10.17 35.05 -0.52
CA LEU A 487 -9.98 36.35 0.14
C LEU A 487 -11.31 36.96 0.60
N GLY A 488 -12.36 36.88 -0.21
CA GLY A 488 -13.69 37.35 0.15
C GLY A 488 -14.29 36.62 1.35
N LYS A 489 -14.10 35.31 1.43
CA LYS A 489 -14.51 34.48 2.59
C LYS A 489 -13.75 34.88 3.86
N ALA A 490 -12.42 35.07 3.75
CA ALA A 490 -11.60 35.52 4.86
C ALA A 490 -12.01 36.89 5.36
N VAL A 491 -12.25 37.88 4.47
CA VAL A 491 -12.75 39.21 4.82
C VAL A 491 -14.12 39.13 5.52
N LYS A 492 -15.04 38.27 5.01
CA LYS A 492 -16.32 38.01 5.65
C LYS A 492 -16.19 37.52 7.09
N SER A 493 -15.30 36.55 7.32
CA SER A 493 -15.03 36.00 8.67
C SER A 493 -14.52 37.10 9.63
N VAL A 494 -13.60 37.95 9.16
CA VAL A 494 -13.10 39.10 9.95
C VAL A 494 -14.19 40.11 10.27
N LEU A 495 -15.04 40.42 9.29
CA LEU A 495 -16.14 41.35 9.46
C LEU A 495 -17.22 40.86 10.43
N ILE A 496 -17.53 39.57 10.43
CA ILE A 496 -18.49 38.93 11.34
C ILE A 496 -17.96 38.85 12.78
N LYS A 497 -16.64 38.59 12.96
CA LYS A 497 -16.01 38.54 14.29
C LYS A 497 -15.90 39.94 14.96
N ASN A 498 -15.96 41.00 14.18
CA ASN A 498 -15.85 42.38 14.68
C ASN A 498 -17.25 43.08 14.89
N VAL A 499 -18.34 42.34 14.70
CA VAL A 499 -19.72 42.71 15.00
C VAL A 499 -20.17 41.93 16.23
#